data_384f0e9136845a7b84590f5b9777570b
#
_entry.id   384f0e9136845a7b84590f5b9777570b
#
_cell.length_a   1.000
_cell.length_b   1.000
_cell.length_c   1.000
_cell.angle_alpha   90.00
_cell.angle_beta   90.00
_cell.angle_gamma   90.00
#
_symmetry.space_group_name_H-M   'P 1'
#
loop_
_entity.id
_entity.type
_entity.pdbx_description
1 polymer ?
#
loop_
_entity_poly.entity_id
_entity_poly.type
_entity_poly.pdbx_seq_one_letter_code
_entity_poly.pdbx_strand_id
1 'polypeptide(L)'
;MKSFSRYALWNFLMLLCIQTLLTSCGETASSPADTYKTLRVERQDYTLNRRFTARIESQQKVEVRPVVGGTLVKECVKEGALVKKGQPLFIIDQAPYIAAVDAAKAQVATARATLSTAQLNLEGKEKLYAQQMVGEFDLRRARHARDEAAAQLESAQAELASARTNLNYTTICSPVDGKISLLEFFEGELVDPSVELPITTIAVNNHIYAYFSLSEKLYTDLFEEYGCSSSSELISKLPPVTLYTTWDEQLPQKGHIDAVSGSADTSTGAVLLRASFNNPSEVFRNGSNGYIELPSTKHGVIAIPQDAVIHIQDKYFVYRVIEGKAVSTEIMVLPSADNLHYVVISGLNERDVIIAENAGMVSEGMAIAQETKKTEP
;
A
#
# COMPACT_ATOMS: atom_id res chain seq x y z
N MET A 1 83.89 -66.57 -24.67
CA MET A 1 82.94 -66.33 -25.77
C MET A 1 81.52 -66.69 -25.38
N LYS A 2 80.91 -66.14 -24.29
CA LYS A 2 79.50 -66.39 -23.88
C LYS A 2 78.72 -65.18 -23.39
N SER A 3 79.22 -63.92 -23.51
CA SER A 3 78.50 -62.74 -23.01
C SER A 3 77.88 -61.82 -24.07
N PHE A 4 78.28 -61.98 -25.32
CA PHE A 4 77.83 -61.14 -26.44
C PHE A 4 76.40 -61.44 -26.94
N SER A 5 75.89 -62.63 -26.68
CA SER A 5 74.57 -63.06 -27.17
C SER A 5 73.41 -62.53 -26.36
N ARG A 6 73.58 -62.19 -25.06
CA ARG A 6 72.52 -61.75 -24.19
C ARG A 6 72.16 -60.28 -24.37
N TYR A 7 73.13 -59.46 -24.77
CA TYR A 7 72.86 -58.01 -24.98
C TYR A 7 72.21 -57.82 -26.38
N ALA A 8 72.46 -58.65 -27.33
CA ALA A 8 71.79 -58.58 -28.66
C ALA A 8 70.25 -58.91 -28.49
N LEU A 9 69.93 -59.93 -27.69
CA LEU A 9 68.54 -60.32 -27.47
C LEU A 9 67.74 -59.24 -26.64
N TRP A 10 68.40 -58.59 -25.71
CA TRP A 10 67.78 -57.58 -24.87
C TRP A 10 67.52 -56.27 -25.65
N ASN A 11 68.46 -55.87 -26.52
CA ASN A 11 68.29 -54.76 -27.43
C ASN A 11 67.21 -55.02 -28.49
N PHE A 12 67.06 -56.26 -28.99
CA PHE A 12 66.01 -56.62 -29.93
C PHE A 12 64.61 -56.62 -29.24
N LEU A 13 64.53 -57.04 -27.97
CA LEU A 13 63.30 -57.00 -27.18
C LEU A 13 62.90 -55.56 -26.82
N MET A 14 63.87 -54.71 -26.55
CA MET A 14 63.63 -53.30 -26.27
C MET A 14 63.18 -52.53 -27.52
N LEU A 15 63.73 -52.85 -28.68
CA LEU A 15 63.33 -52.24 -29.96
C LEU A 15 61.93 -52.70 -30.39
N LEU A 16 61.54 -53.94 -30.09
CA LEU A 16 60.21 -54.48 -30.36
C LEU A 16 59.13 -53.80 -29.41
N CYS A 17 59.46 -53.50 -28.15
CA CYS A 17 58.59 -52.79 -27.24
C CYS A 17 58.38 -51.31 -27.60
N ILE A 18 59.39 -50.68 -28.22
CA ILE A 18 59.29 -49.29 -28.71
C ILE A 18 58.41 -49.18 -29.95
N GLN A 19 58.36 -50.20 -30.79
CA GLN A 19 57.49 -50.23 -31.97
C GLN A 19 56.02 -50.47 -31.64
N THR A 20 55.66 -51.13 -30.50
CA THR A 20 54.27 -51.30 -30.05
C THR A 20 53.72 -50.09 -29.34
N LEU A 21 54.59 -49.16 -28.91
CA LEU A 21 54.14 -47.87 -28.28
C LEU A 21 53.80 -46.79 -29.32
N LEU A 22 54.11 -46.98 -30.62
CA LEU A 22 53.84 -45.97 -31.64
C LEU A 22 52.58 -46.23 -32.46
N THR A 23 51.82 -47.31 -32.22
CA THR A 23 50.59 -47.63 -32.94
C THR A 23 49.33 -47.28 -32.14
N SER A 24 49.45 -46.54 -30.98
CA SER A 24 48.31 -45.96 -30.29
C SER A 24 48.11 -44.55 -30.80
N CYS A 25 47.81 -44.37 -32.08
CA CYS A 25 47.39 -43.06 -32.58
C CYS A 25 46.00 -43.18 -33.14
N GLY A 26 45.08 -42.53 -32.41
CA GLY A 26 43.93 -41.85 -32.99
C GLY A 26 42.66 -42.62 -33.21
N GLU A 27 42.01 -43.12 -32.18
CA GLU A 27 40.57 -43.01 -32.16
C GLU A 27 40.31 -41.71 -31.47
N THR A 28 39.86 -40.69 -32.18
CA THR A 28 39.10 -39.56 -31.62
C THR A 28 37.87 -40.19 -31.01
N ALA A 29 37.94 -40.47 -29.69
CA ALA A 29 36.77 -40.73 -28.89
C ALA A 29 35.86 -39.53 -29.07
N SER A 30 34.83 -39.64 -29.91
CA SER A 30 33.67 -38.78 -29.83
C SER A 30 33.15 -38.96 -28.41
N SER A 31 33.39 -37.96 -27.55
CA SER A 31 32.75 -37.86 -26.24
C SER A 31 31.27 -38.18 -26.46
N PRO A 32 30.66 -39.09 -25.69
CA PRO A 32 29.23 -39.31 -25.81
C PRO A 32 28.58 -37.93 -25.71
N ALA A 33 27.76 -37.58 -26.69
CA ALA A 33 27.03 -36.31 -26.67
C ALA A 33 26.21 -36.28 -25.41
N ASP A 34 26.58 -35.39 -24.48
CA ASP A 34 25.83 -35.24 -23.24
C ASP A 34 24.40 -34.85 -23.58
N THR A 35 23.45 -35.56 -22.99
CA THR A 35 22.03 -35.34 -23.26
C THR A 35 21.56 -34.15 -22.43
N TYR A 36 21.33 -33.04 -23.09
CA TYR A 36 20.76 -31.83 -22.45
C TYR A 36 19.30 -31.66 -22.86
N LYS A 37 18.47 -31.20 -21.93
CA LYS A 37 17.12 -30.79 -22.28
C LYS A 37 17.17 -29.58 -23.18
N THR A 38 16.53 -29.67 -24.32
CA THR A 38 16.42 -28.57 -25.27
C THR A 38 14.99 -28.06 -25.32
N LEU A 39 14.83 -26.77 -25.50
CA LEU A 39 13.56 -26.09 -25.66
C LEU A 39 13.53 -25.41 -27.03
N ARG A 40 12.48 -25.68 -27.79
CA ARG A 40 12.18 -24.89 -28.98
C ARG A 40 11.45 -23.62 -28.55
N VAL A 41 12.01 -22.46 -28.84
CA VAL A 41 11.39 -21.19 -28.45
C VAL A 41 10.24 -20.84 -29.38
N GLU A 42 9.14 -20.46 -28.78
CA GLU A 42 7.90 -20.02 -29.46
C GLU A 42 7.47 -18.66 -28.92
N ARG A 43 6.79 -17.89 -29.75
CA ARG A 43 6.17 -16.65 -29.31
C ARG A 43 4.87 -16.96 -28.59
N GLN A 44 4.72 -16.43 -27.39
CA GLN A 44 3.54 -16.59 -26.57
C GLN A 44 3.23 -15.30 -25.81
N ASP A 45 2.01 -15.19 -25.33
CA ASP A 45 1.68 -14.13 -24.39
C ASP A 45 2.20 -14.51 -23.01
N TYR A 46 2.92 -13.59 -22.39
CA TYR A 46 3.53 -13.85 -21.10
C TYR A 46 3.21 -12.71 -20.12
N THR A 47 2.71 -13.06 -18.93
CA THR A 47 2.40 -12.08 -17.89
C THR A 47 3.61 -11.89 -16.98
N LEU A 48 4.16 -10.70 -17.02
CA LEU A 48 5.21 -10.24 -16.12
C LEU A 48 4.56 -9.68 -14.86
N ASN A 49 4.83 -10.28 -13.74
CA ASN A 49 4.39 -9.77 -12.44
C ASN A 49 5.50 -8.88 -11.87
N ARG A 50 5.23 -7.59 -11.75
CA ARG A 50 6.19 -6.63 -11.17
C ARG A 50 5.79 -6.32 -9.75
N ARG A 51 6.73 -6.45 -8.82
CA ARG A 51 6.52 -6.16 -7.41
C ARG A 51 7.05 -4.79 -7.02
N PHE A 52 6.26 -4.04 -6.30
CA PHE A 52 6.57 -2.73 -5.77
C PHE A 52 6.34 -2.71 -4.27
N THR A 53 7.27 -2.13 -3.52
CA THR A 53 7.05 -1.90 -2.09
C THR A 53 5.88 -0.94 -1.91
N ALA A 54 4.96 -1.29 -1.03
CA ALA A 54 3.78 -0.51 -0.75
C ALA A 54 3.67 -0.21 0.74
N ARG A 55 3.26 1.03 1.04
CA ARG A 55 2.84 1.46 2.37
C ARG A 55 1.32 1.36 2.46
N ILE A 56 0.84 0.72 3.51
CA ILE A 56 -0.58 0.45 3.69
C ILE A 56 -1.14 1.43 4.70
N GLU A 57 -2.24 2.05 4.34
CA GLU A 57 -2.98 2.96 5.19
C GLU A 57 -4.45 2.54 5.27
N SER A 58 -5.06 2.74 6.43
CA SER A 58 -6.50 2.55 6.60
C SER A 58 -7.26 3.57 5.76
N GLN A 59 -8.42 3.21 5.27
CA GLN A 59 -9.29 4.13 4.53
C GLN A 59 -9.58 5.40 5.30
N GLN A 60 -9.75 5.29 6.61
CA GLN A 60 -9.98 6.42 7.48
C GLN A 60 -9.23 6.22 8.81
N LYS A 61 -8.48 7.22 9.20
CA LYS A 61 -7.85 7.35 10.50
C LYS A 61 -8.36 8.62 11.13
N VAL A 62 -9.01 8.53 12.30
CA VAL A 62 -9.56 9.67 13.01
C VAL A 62 -8.91 9.77 14.38
N GLU A 63 -8.29 10.90 14.65
CA GLU A 63 -7.76 11.23 15.96
C GLU A 63 -8.88 11.70 16.86
N VAL A 64 -8.99 11.09 18.03
CA VAL A 64 -9.95 11.47 19.06
C VAL A 64 -9.28 12.46 20.01
N ARG A 65 -9.69 13.73 19.93
CA ARG A 65 -9.17 14.83 20.75
C ARG A 65 -10.27 15.39 21.64
N PRO A 66 -9.94 15.83 22.86
CA PRO A 66 -10.91 16.50 23.71
C PRO A 66 -11.24 17.88 23.11
N VAL A 67 -12.48 18.30 23.20
CA VAL A 67 -12.93 19.66 22.82
C VAL A 67 -12.89 20.58 24.01
N VAL A 68 -13.01 20.02 25.23
CA VAL A 68 -12.97 20.73 26.51
C VAL A 68 -11.92 20.09 27.42
N GLY A 69 -11.29 20.88 28.29
CA GLY A 69 -10.29 20.42 29.24
C GLY A 69 -10.89 19.83 30.51
N GLY A 70 -10.10 18.99 31.21
CA GLY A 70 -10.47 18.43 32.50
C GLY A 70 -9.86 17.08 32.76
N THR A 71 -10.08 16.52 33.94
CA THR A 71 -9.55 15.19 34.30
C THR A 71 -10.41 14.08 33.69
N LEU A 72 -9.79 13.05 33.11
CA LEU A 72 -10.49 11.84 32.69
C LEU A 72 -10.96 11.06 33.90
N VAL A 73 -12.29 10.90 34.03
CA VAL A 73 -12.92 10.23 35.19
C VAL A 73 -13.20 8.76 34.84
N LYS A 74 -13.43 8.46 33.55
CA LYS A 74 -13.82 7.13 33.16
C LYS A 74 -13.41 6.81 31.72
N GLU A 75 -12.82 5.63 31.55
CA GLU A 75 -12.64 4.97 30.27
C GLU A 75 -13.82 4.02 30.03
N CYS A 76 -14.57 4.23 28.95
CA CYS A 76 -15.73 3.39 28.60
C CYS A 76 -15.37 2.25 27.64
N VAL A 77 -14.15 2.22 27.12
CA VAL A 77 -13.66 1.29 26.10
C VAL A 77 -12.25 0.85 26.43
N LYS A 78 -11.87 -0.34 25.90
CA LYS A 78 -10.52 -0.87 26.03
C LYS A 78 -9.74 -0.67 24.72
N GLU A 79 -8.43 -0.64 24.83
CA GLU A 79 -7.54 -0.65 23.67
C GLU A 79 -7.85 -1.81 22.73
N GLY A 80 -7.81 -1.56 21.42
CA GLY A 80 -8.10 -2.56 20.40
C GLY A 80 -9.58 -2.94 20.27
N ALA A 81 -10.49 -2.33 21.03
CA ALA A 81 -11.92 -2.63 20.93
C ALA A 81 -12.53 -2.06 19.64
N LEU A 82 -13.54 -2.76 19.12
CA LEU A 82 -14.41 -2.24 18.06
C LEU A 82 -15.42 -1.29 18.66
N VAL A 83 -15.57 -0.11 18.05
CA VAL A 83 -16.52 0.92 18.47
C VAL A 83 -17.42 1.35 17.34
N LYS A 84 -18.61 1.81 17.69
CA LYS A 84 -19.59 2.37 16.74
C LYS A 84 -19.62 3.88 16.84
N LYS A 85 -19.95 4.53 15.75
CA LYS A 85 -20.20 5.97 15.72
C LYS A 85 -21.22 6.38 16.80
N GLY A 86 -20.87 7.41 17.60
CA GLY A 86 -21.67 7.90 18.71
C GLY A 86 -21.51 7.09 20.02
N GLN A 87 -20.73 6.03 20.05
CA GLN A 87 -20.46 5.27 21.27
C GLN A 87 -19.55 6.09 22.19
N PRO A 88 -19.91 6.24 23.49
CA PRO A 88 -19.05 6.90 24.47
C PRO A 88 -17.72 6.16 24.64
N LEU A 89 -16.63 6.90 24.59
CA LEU A 89 -15.27 6.41 24.73
C LEU A 89 -14.66 6.81 26.07
N PHE A 90 -14.77 8.09 26.40
CA PHE A 90 -14.19 8.69 27.61
C PHE A 90 -15.16 9.69 28.24
N ILE A 91 -15.05 9.87 29.55
CA ILE A 91 -15.80 10.86 30.29
C ILE A 91 -14.82 11.75 31.07
N ILE A 92 -14.86 13.04 30.77
CA ILE A 92 -14.15 14.09 31.52
C ILE A 92 -14.97 14.47 32.74
N ASP A 93 -14.35 14.96 33.83
CA ASP A 93 -15.06 15.45 35.00
C ASP A 93 -16.14 16.47 34.63
N GLN A 94 -17.39 16.10 34.89
CA GLN A 94 -18.55 16.86 34.52
C GLN A 94 -18.95 17.89 35.57
N ALA A 95 -18.45 17.78 36.81
CA ALA A 95 -18.91 18.62 37.94
C ALA A 95 -18.80 20.11 37.63
N PRO A 96 -17.68 20.67 37.14
CA PRO A 96 -17.59 22.10 36.83
C PRO A 96 -18.53 22.52 35.70
N TYR A 97 -18.76 21.66 34.70
CA TYR A 97 -19.65 21.94 33.56
C TYR A 97 -21.12 21.87 33.94
N ILE A 98 -21.53 20.98 34.83
CA ILE A 98 -22.87 20.93 35.43
C ILE A 98 -23.15 22.22 36.22
N ALA A 99 -22.20 22.65 37.05
CA ALA A 99 -22.33 23.89 37.81
C ALA A 99 -22.48 25.10 36.87
N ALA A 100 -21.74 25.16 35.77
CA ALA A 100 -21.87 26.23 34.78
C ALA A 100 -23.25 26.23 34.09
N VAL A 101 -23.80 25.06 33.76
CA VAL A 101 -25.15 24.93 33.21
C VAL A 101 -26.19 25.42 34.22
N ASP A 102 -26.04 25.07 35.48
CA ASP A 102 -27.01 25.47 36.50
C ASP A 102 -26.94 27.00 36.81
N ALA A 103 -25.75 27.58 36.79
CA ALA A 103 -25.57 29.03 36.85
C ALA A 103 -26.24 29.74 35.65
N ALA A 104 -26.03 29.26 34.44
CA ALA A 104 -26.64 29.81 33.23
C ALA A 104 -28.18 29.66 33.24
N LYS A 105 -28.72 28.55 33.77
CA LYS A 105 -30.19 28.39 33.99
C LYS A 105 -30.74 29.42 34.93
N ALA A 106 -30.04 29.70 36.03
CA ALA A 106 -30.46 30.74 36.99
C ALA A 106 -30.47 32.12 36.32
N GLN A 107 -29.48 32.43 35.48
CA GLN A 107 -29.42 33.69 34.73
C GLN A 107 -30.60 33.85 33.76
N VAL A 108 -30.97 32.78 33.03
CA VAL A 108 -32.19 32.76 32.19
C VAL A 108 -33.46 33.01 33.01
N ALA A 109 -33.56 32.41 34.19
CA ALA A 109 -34.73 32.63 35.07
C ALA A 109 -34.82 34.09 35.52
N THR A 110 -33.70 34.72 35.90
CA THR A 110 -33.63 36.14 36.26
C THR A 110 -34.01 37.04 35.09
N ALA A 111 -33.42 36.83 33.90
CA ALA A 111 -33.72 37.62 32.71
C ALA A 111 -35.20 37.50 32.29
N ARG A 112 -35.77 36.29 32.41
CA ARG A 112 -37.19 36.05 32.16
C ARG A 112 -38.11 36.83 33.12
N ALA A 113 -37.77 36.89 34.41
CA ALA A 113 -38.53 37.68 35.40
C ALA A 113 -38.44 39.17 35.09
N THR A 114 -37.24 39.65 34.69
CA THR A 114 -37.04 41.04 34.27
C THR A 114 -37.88 41.39 33.04
N LEU A 115 -37.90 40.56 32.05
CA LEU A 115 -38.72 40.73 30.83
C LEU A 115 -40.25 40.79 31.22
N SER A 116 -40.70 39.88 32.10
CA SER A 116 -42.08 39.84 32.54
C SER A 116 -42.48 41.13 33.21
N THR A 117 -41.58 41.66 34.06
CA THR A 117 -41.82 42.98 34.75
C THR A 117 -41.92 44.15 33.76
N ALA A 118 -41.00 44.18 32.79
CA ALA A 118 -40.99 45.19 31.72
C ALA A 118 -42.21 45.09 30.79
N GLN A 119 -42.72 43.90 30.53
CA GLN A 119 -43.94 43.64 29.76
C GLN A 119 -45.17 44.18 30.51
N LEU A 120 -45.31 43.88 31.81
CA LEU A 120 -46.43 44.42 32.66
C LEU A 120 -46.38 45.93 32.70
N ASN A 121 -45.18 46.52 32.82
CA ASN A 121 -45.05 47.97 32.79
C ASN A 121 -45.49 48.59 31.46
N LEU A 122 -45.08 47.99 30.35
CA LEU A 122 -45.50 48.43 29.02
C LEU A 122 -47.02 48.34 28.85
N GLU A 123 -47.66 47.22 29.22
CA GLU A 123 -49.08 47.02 29.16
C GLU A 123 -49.85 48.11 30.00
N GLY A 124 -49.29 48.40 31.18
CA GLY A 124 -49.85 49.49 32.00
C GLY A 124 -49.74 50.85 31.30
N LYS A 125 -48.59 51.18 30.69
CA LYS A 125 -48.39 52.45 29.97
C LYS A 125 -49.24 52.52 28.70
N GLU A 126 -49.46 51.44 27.98
CA GLU A 126 -50.38 51.40 26.85
C GLU A 126 -51.81 51.72 27.20
N LYS A 127 -52.31 51.16 28.33
CA LYS A 127 -53.62 51.45 28.81
C LYS A 127 -53.82 52.97 29.26
N LEU A 128 -52.83 53.52 29.95
CA LEU A 128 -52.83 54.94 30.34
C LEU A 128 -52.68 55.90 29.15
N TYR A 129 -51.91 55.52 28.13
CA TYR A 129 -51.76 56.30 26.89
C TYR A 129 -53.10 56.35 26.12
N ALA A 130 -53.81 55.23 26.04
CA ALA A 130 -55.12 55.16 25.41
C ALA A 130 -56.14 56.07 26.09
N GLN A 131 -55.94 56.32 27.40
CA GLN A 131 -56.78 57.27 28.22
C GLN A 131 -56.21 58.70 28.20
N GLN A 132 -55.17 58.99 27.40
CA GLN A 132 -54.48 60.28 27.32
C GLN A 132 -53.87 60.77 28.66
N MET A 133 -53.59 59.85 29.61
CA MET A 133 -53.00 60.14 30.91
C MET A 133 -51.47 60.18 30.93
N VAL A 134 -50.81 59.72 29.90
CA VAL A 134 -49.31 59.71 29.72
C VAL A 134 -48.96 60.18 28.34
N GLY A 135 -47.76 60.76 28.17
CA GLY A 135 -47.19 61.14 26.86
C GLY A 135 -46.62 60.03 26.05
N GLU A 136 -46.47 60.25 24.73
CA GLU A 136 -45.88 59.30 23.81
C GLU A 136 -44.44 58.95 24.20
N PHE A 137 -43.70 59.85 24.76
CA PHE A 137 -42.36 59.63 25.28
C PHE A 137 -42.30 58.50 26.32
N ASP A 138 -43.21 58.48 27.26
CA ASP A 138 -43.30 57.49 28.34
C ASP A 138 -43.65 56.12 27.79
N LEU A 139 -44.53 56.08 26.79
CA LEU A 139 -44.84 54.80 26.08
C LEU A 139 -43.64 54.24 25.32
N ARG A 140 -42.96 55.11 24.59
CA ARG A 140 -41.73 54.67 23.86
C ARG A 140 -40.65 54.18 24.80
N ARG A 141 -40.44 54.86 25.91
CA ARG A 141 -39.50 54.46 26.97
C ARG A 141 -39.85 53.08 27.55
N ALA A 142 -41.12 52.79 27.81
CA ALA A 142 -41.53 51.46 28.28
C ALA A 142 -41.36 50.36 27.22
N ARG A 143 -41.55 50.67 25.91
CA ARG A 143 -41.25 49.73 24.80
C ARG A 143 -39.75 49.39 24.73
N HIS A 144 -38.89 50.41 24.75
CA HIS A 144 -37.44 50.19 24.75
C HIS A 144 -36.97 49.39 25.96
N ALA A 145 -37.49 49.61 27.13
CA ALA A 145 -37.19 48.85 28.36
C ALA A 145 -37.59 47.34 28.20
N ARG A 146 -38.74 47.08 27.57
CA ARG A 146 -39.17 45.71 27.27
C ARG A 146 -38.27 45.07 26.22
N ASP A 147 -37.90 45.82 25.15
CA ASP A 147 -37.02 45.31 24.10
C ASP A 147 -35.62 45.05 24.66
N GLU A 148 -35.09 45.88 25.51
CA GLU A 148 -33.82 45.65 26.21
C GLU A 148 -33.87 44.38 27.08
N ALA A 149 -34.94 44.20 27.88
CA ALA A 149 -35.12 43.01 28.71
C ALA A 149 -35.29 41.74 27.85
N ALA A 150 -35.91 41.85 26.65
CA ALA A 150 -36.04 40.74 25.72
C ALA A 150 -34.68 40.35 25.16
N ALA A 151 -33.85 41.32 24.75
CA ALA A 151 -32.49 41.06 24.27
C ALA A 151 -31.60 40.44 25.37
N GLN A 152 -31.79 40.84 26.62
CA GLN A 152 -31.06 40.27 27.75
C GLN A 152 -31.44 38.80 28.03
N LEU A 153 -32.73 38.45 27.86
CA LEU A 153 -33.17 37.05 27.92
C LEU A 153 -32.57 36.20 26.79
N GLU A 154 -32.54 36.73 25.58
CA GLU A 154 -31.94 36.06 24.43
C GLU A 154 -30.44 35.80 24.67
N SER A 155 -29.72 36.77 25.17
CA SER A 155 -28.28 36.62 25.55
C SER A 155 -28.10 35.54 26.61
N ALA A 156 -28.91 35.53 27.69
CA ALA A 156 -28.82 34.50 28.72
C ALA A 156 -29.16 33.09 28.20
N GLN A 157 -30.09 32.99 27.24
CA GLN A 157 -30.42 31.72 26.59
C GLN A 157 -29.26 31.20 25.71
N ALA A 158 -28.58 32.09 25.01
CA ALA A 158 -27.39 31.73 24.22
C ALA A 158 -26.26 31.22 25.12
N GLU A 159 -26.04 31.84 26.28
CA GLU A 159 -25.05 31.41 27.26
C GLU A 159 -25.39 30.02 27.86
N LEU A 160 -26.67 29.78 28.17
CA LEU A 160 -27.13 28.46 28.60
C LEU A 160 -26.93 27.40 27.52
N ALA A 161 -27.16 27.73 26.25
CA ALA A 161 -26.91 26.82 25.13
C ALA A 161 -25.42 26.48 25.00
N SER A 162 -24.54 27.49 25.15
CA SER A 162 -23.08 27.27 25.14
C SER A 162 -22.63 26.38 26.32
N ALA A 163 -23.10 26.65 27.54
CA ALA A 163 -22.77 25.83 28.71
C ALA A 163 -23.20 24.35 28.53
N ARG A 164 -24.40 24.12 27.96
CA ARG A 164 -24.87 22.76 27.65
C ARG A 164 -24.02 22.07 26.60
N THR A 165 -23.58 22.78 25.58
CA THR A 165 -22.68 22.24 24.52
C THR A 165 -21.36 21.84 25.15
N ASN A 166 -20.77 22.64 26.01
CA ASN A 166 -19.52 22.29 26.71
C ASN A 166 -19.72 21.09 27.64
N LEU A 167 -20.85 20.97 28.33
CA LEU A 167 -21.16 19.76 29.11
C LEU A 167 -21.29 18.52 28.21
N ASN A 168 -21.88 18.63 27.04
CA ASN A 168 -21.96 17.51 26.11
C ASN A 168 -20.56 17.08 25.62
N TYR A 169 -19.62 17.99 25.41
CA TYR A 169 -18.26 17.70 25.02
C TYR A 169 -17.43 16.99 26.10
N THR A 170 -17.89 16.97 27.37
CA THR A 170 -17.24 16.17 28.42
C THR A 170 -17.41 14.66 28.22
N THR A 171 -18.42 14.24 27.43
CA THR A 171 -18.57 12.85 27.01
C THR A 171 -18.01 12.73 25.61
N ILE A 172 -16.81 12.16 25.49
CA ILE A 172 -16.13 11.98 24.22
C ILE A 172 -16.65 10.72 23.56
N CYS A 173 -17.28 10.89 22.39
CA CYS A 173 -17.87 9.80 21.61
C CYS A 173 -17.08 9.53 20.33
N SER A 174 -17.18 8.29 19.81
CA SER A 174 -16.58 7.93 18.53
C SER A 174 -17.25 8.68 17.37
N PRO A 175 -16.48 9.36 16.51
CA PRO A 175 -17.02 10.01 15.31
C PRO A 175 -17.33 9.03 14.17
N VAL A 176 -16.74 7.81 14.18
CA VAL A 176 -16.82 6.79 13.13
C VAL A 176 -16.92 5.39 13.72
N ASP A 177 -17.34 4.44 12.90
CA ASP A 177 -17.19 3.01 13.22
C ASP A 177 -15.75 2.60 12.98
N GLY A 178 -15.13 1.83 13.88
CA GLY A 178 -13.75 1.42 13.69
C GLY A 178 -13.15 0.74 14.92
N LYS A 179 -11.84 0.55 14.88
CA LYS A 179 -11.06 -0.06 15.95
C LYS A 179 -10.21 1.00 16.65
N ILE A 180 -10.31 1.04 17.99
CA ILE A 180 -9.49 1.92 18.82
C ILE A 180 -8.02 1.42 18.81
N SER A 181 -7.10 2.36 18.69
CA SER A 181 -5.66 2.16 18.88
C SER A 181 -5.29 2.11 20.38
N LEU A 182 -4.00 2.31 20.66
CA LEU A 182 -3.54 2.50 22.04
C LEU A 182 -4.11 3.81 22.62
N LEU A 183 -4.22 3.85 23.92
CA LEU A 183 -4.62 5.04 24.67
C LEU A 183 -3.36 5.81 25.08
N GLU A 184 -3.37 7.11 24.85
CA GLU A 184 -2.26 7.99 25.24
C GLU A 184 -2.50 8.66 26.61
N PHE A 185 -3.76 8.63 27.09
CA PHE A 185 -4.18 9.18 28.39
C PHE A 185 -5.06 8.19 29.14
N PHE A 186 -4.88 8.12 30.44
CA PHE A 186 -5.55 7.19 31.34
C PHE A 186 -6.47 7.90 32.34
N GLU A 187 -7.30 7.12 33.03
CA GLU A 187 -8.16 7.62 34.10
C GLU A 187 -7.33 8.31 35.19
N GLY A 188 -7.74 9.51 35.55
CA GLY A 188 -7.05 10.39 36.49
C GLY A 188 -6.14 11.43 35.86
N GLU A 189 -5.84 11.33 34.57
CA GLU A 189 -5.00 12.29 33.87
C GLU A 189 -5.78 13.50 33.36
N LEU A 190 -5.07 14.63 33.27
CA LEU A 190 -5.59 15.87 32.75
C LEU A 190 -5.50 15.91 31.25
N VAL A 191 -6.60 16.12 30.54
CA VAL A 191 -6.64 16.33 29.11
C VAL A 191 -7.01 17.76 28.77
N ASP A 192 -6.44 18.31 27.71
CA ASP A 192 -6.67 19.69 27.29
C ASP A 192 -6.66 19.78 25.76
N PRO A 193 -7.57 20.57 25.13
CA PRO A 193 -7.62 20.75 23.69
C PRO A 193 -6.33 21.29 23.07
N SER A 194 -5.49 21.98 23.83
CA SER A 194 -4.23 22.57 23.37
C SER A 194 -3.09 21.56 23.26
N VAL A 195 -3.25 20.36 23.83
CA VAL A 195 -2.25 19.29 23.75
C VAL A 195 -2.29 18.69 22.35
N GLU A 196 -1.12 18.61 21.70
CA GLU A 196 -1.00 18.10 20.33
C GLU A 196 -1.31 16.61 20.22
N LEU A 197 -1.09 15.84 21.31
CA LEU A 197 -1.31 14.41 21.36
C LEU A 197 -2.81 14.07 21.47
N PRO A 198 -3.37 13.20 20.59
CA PRO A 198 -4.76 12.76 20.70
C PRO A 198 -4.92 11.77 21.87
N ILE A 199 -6.12 11.69 22.46
CA ILE A 199 -6.41 10.68 23.50
C ILE A 199 -6.25 9.26 22.94
N THR A 200 -6.72 9.05 21.73
CA THR A 200 -6.56 7.79 20.98
C THR A 200 -6.81 8.06 19.50
N THR A 201 -6.61 7.04 18.69
CA THR A 201 -6.92 7.06 17.26
C THR A 201 -7.89 5.93 16.94
N ILE A 202 -8.86 6.18 16.08
CA ILE A 202 -9.76 5.16 15.55
C ILE A 202 -9.43 4.93 14.11
N ALA A 203 -9.13 3.66 13.76
CA ALA A 203 -8.82 3.24 12.40
C ALA A 203 -9.95 2.37 11.84
N VAL A 204 -10.36 2.67 10.61
CA VAL A 204 -11.29 1.84 9.83
C VAL A 204 -10.47 0.96 8.92
N ASN A 205 -10.28 -0.32 9.32
CA ASN A 205 -9.37 -1.26 8.64
C ASN A 205 -10.07 -2.19 7.64
N ASN A 206 -11.39 -2.15 7.52
CA ASN A 206 -12.15 -3.01 6.59
C ASN A 206 -11.78 -2.74 5.13
N HIS A 207 -11.43 -1.49 4.83
CA HIS A 207 -10.86 -1.06 3.57
C HIS A 207 -9.51 -0.42 3.83
N ILE A 208 -8.55 -0.73 2.98
CA ILE A 208 -7.19 -0.22 3.07
C ILE A 208 -6.76 0.34 1.72
N TYR A 209 -5.86 1.28 1.78
CA TYR A 209 -5.15 1.83 0.64
C TYR A 209 -3.70 1.39 0.69
N ALA A 210 -3.19 0.92 -0.42
CA ALA A 210 -1.78 0.63 -0.59
C ALA A 210 -1.16 1.66 -1.53
N TYR A 211 -0.21 2.41 -1.01
CA TYR A 211 0.53 3.44 -1.74
C TYR A 211 1.85 2.85 -2.20
N PHE A 212 2.12 2.94 -3.49
CA PHE A 212 3.36 2.47 -4.09
C PHE A 212 3.83 3.43 -5.17
N SER A 213 5.13 3.42 -5.47
CA SER A 213 5.73 4.36 -6.40
C SER A 213 6.26 3.65 -7.63
N LEU A 214 6.00 4.23 -8.80
CA LEU A 214 6.60 3.84 -10.07
C LEU A 214 7.62 4.89 -10.50
N SER A 215 8.71 4.46 -11.14
CA SER A 215 9.58 5.42 -11.83
C SER A 215 8.82 6.11 -12.96
N GLU A 216 9.14 7.37 -13.25
CA GLU A 216 8.53 8.14 -14.33
C GLU A 216 8.60 7.40 -15.68
N LYS A 217 9.73 6.74 -15.95
CA LYS A 217 9.90 5.93 -17.15
C LYS A 217 8.86 4.81 -17.21
N LEU A 218 8.73 4.01 -16.14
CA LEU A 218 7.78 2.90 -16.10
C LEU A 218 6.33 3.40 -16.22
N TYR A 219 6.04 4.53 -15.58
CA TYR A 219 4.72 5.16 -15.70
C TYR A 219 4.41 5.58 -17.15
N THR A 220 5.39 6.16 -17.86
CA THR A 220 5.28 6.50 -19.29
C THR A 220 5.14 5.25 -20.17
N ASP A 221 5.94 4.21 -19.91
CA ASP A 221 5.85 2.93 -20.63
C ASP A 221 4.44 2.31 -20.53
N LEU A 222 3.75 2.48 -19.38
CA LEU A 222 2.36 2.02 -19.20
C LEU A 222 1.38 2.79 -20.10
N PHE A 223 1.57 4.10 -20.34
CA PHE A 223 0.74 4.85 -21.27
C PHE A 223 0.85 4.31 -22.70
N GLU A 224 2.06 4.00 -23.13
CA GLU A 224 2.30 3.41 -24.45
C GLU A 224 1.72 2.00 -24.54
N GLU A 225 1.93 1.18 -23.51
CA GLU A 225 1.45 -0.21 -23.47
C GLU A 225 -0.07 -0.31 -23.53
N TYR A 226 -0.79 0.56 -22.80
CA TYR A 226 -2.26 0.55 -22.77
C TYR A 226 -2.91 1.54 -23.76
N GLY A 227 -2.12 2.27 -24.54
CA GLY A 227 -2.59 3.23 -25.53
C GLY A 227 -3.48 4.31 -24.91
N CYS A 228 -3.04 4.90 -23.78
CA CYS A 228 -3.80 5.86 -23.02
C CYS A 228 -3.31 7.28 -23.26
N SER A 229 -4.22 8.25 -23.20
CA SER A 229 -3.92 9.68 -23.33
C SER A 229 -4.06 10.44 -22.00
N SER A 230 -4.63 9.81 -20.98
CA SER A 230 -4.84 10.42 -19.67
C SER A 230 -4.65 9.42 -18.53
N SER A 231 -4.29 9.92 -17.34
CA SER A 231 -4.15 9.10 -16.12
C SER A 231 -5.47 8.40 -15.76
N SER A 232 -6.62 9.04 -15.97
CA SER A 232 -7.94 8.44 -15.69
C SER A 232 -8.23 7.26 -16.61
N GLU A 233 -7.84 7.37 -17.89
CA GLU A 233 -7.97 6.27 -18.86
C GLU A 233 -7.04 5.12 -18.48
N LEU A 234 -5.79 5.41 -18.10
CA LEU A 234 -4.83 4.42 -17.65
C LEU A 234 -5.37 3.64 -16.44
N ILE A 235 -5.86 4.34 -15.39
CA ILE A 235 -6.45 3.71 -14.20
C ILE A 235 -7.57 2.73 -14.58
N SER A 236 -8.42 3.08 -15.53
CA SER A 236 -9.55 2.23 -15.94
C SER A 236 -9.12 0.97 -16.71
N LYS A 237 -7.95 1.00 -17.35
CA LYS A 237 -7.40 -0.11 -18.14
C LYS A 237 -6.42 -0.98 -17.40
N LEU A 238 -5.84 -0.48 -16.29
CA LEU A 238 -4.90 -1.26 -15.49
C LEU A 238 -5.57 -2.52 -14.91
N PRO A 239 -4.88 -3.65 -14.93
CA PRO A 239 -5.40 -4.89 -14.37
C PRO A 239 -5.53 -4.82 -12.85
N PRO A 240 -6.37 -5.69 -12.25
CA PRO A 240 -6.41 -5.83 -10.80
C PRO A 240 -5.05 -6.22 -10.24
N VAL A 241 -4.68 -5.60 -9.12
CA VAL A 241 -3.40 -5.80 -8.43
C VAL A 241 -3.56 -6.73 -7.24
N THR A 242 -2.49 -7.41 -6.87
CA THR A 242 -2.44 -8.30 -5.71
C THR A 242 -1.56 -7.68 -4.63
N LEU A 243 -2.00 -7.77 -3.38
CA LEU A 243 -1.25 -7.29 -2.22
C LEU A 243 -0.67 -8.47 -1.45
N TYR A 244 0.62 -8.38 -1.14
CA TYR A 244 1.36 -9.36 -0.35
C TYR A 244 1.88 -8.71 0.93
N THR A 245 1.92 -9.48 2.00
CA THR A 245 2.63 -9.09 3.22
C THR A 245 4.14 -9.12 2.99
N THR A 246 4.91 -8.59 3.95
CA THR A 246 6.39 -8.65 3.89
C THR A 246 6.96 -10.06 4.00
N TRP A 247 6.17 -11.04 4.42
CA TRP A 247 6.52 -12.47 4.46
C TRP A 247 5.85 -13.31 3.36
N ASP A 248 5.48 -12.65 2.25
CA ASP A 248 4.93 -13.28 1.03
C ASP A 248 3.53 -13.93 1.17
N GLU A 249 2.78 -13.61 2.20
CA GLU A 249 1.38 -14.03 2.30
C GLU A 249 0.50 -13.12 1.42
N GLN A 250 -0.24 -13.72 0.51
CA GLN A 250 -1.13 -13.02 -0.41
C GLN A 250 -2.45 -12.66 0.26
N LEU A 251 -2.92 -11.42 0.08
CA LEU A 251 -4.30 -11.07 0.40
C LEU A 251 -5.26 -11.75 -0.58
N PRO A 252 -6.29 -12.48 -0.08
CA PRO A 252 -7.20 -13.23 -0.96
C PRO A 252 -7.95 -12.38 -1.99
N GLN A 253 -8.28 -11.14 -1.64
CA GLN A 253 -8.97 -10.21 -2.51
C GLN A 253 -7.97 -9.41 -3.34
N LYS A 254 -8.23 -9.31 -4.65
CA LYS A 254 -7.52 -8.39 -5.53
C LYS A 254 -8.01 -6.97 -5.32
N GLY A 255 -7.10 -6.00 -5.44
CA GLY A 255 -7.40 -4.58 -5.41
C GLY A 255 -7.40 -3.95 -6.79
N HIS A 256 -7.81 -2.69 -6.83
CA HIS A 256 -7.79 -1.87 -8.02
C HIS A 256 -7.03 -0.57 -7.76
N ILE A 257 -6.24 -0.15 -8.73
CA ILE A 257 -5.61 1.16 -8.70
C ILE A 257 -6.72 2.20 -8.93
N ASP A 258 -6.89 3.10 -7.97
CA ASP A 258 -7.99 4.08 -7.98
C ASP A 258 -7.50 5.53 -8.05
N ALA A 259 -6.22 5.78 -7.81
CA ALA A 259 -5.64 7.11 -7.90
C ALA A 259 -4.17 7.09 -8.32
N VAL A 260 -3.76 8.15 -9.00
CA VAL A 260 -2.38 8.47 -9.36
C VAL A 260 -2.11 9.90 -8.93
N SER A 261 -0.95 10.15 -8.33
CA SER A 261 -0.53 11.50 -7.94
C SER A 261 -0.49 12.42 -9.17
N GLY A 262 -0.96 13.64 -9.00
CA GLY A 262 -0.89 14.68 -10.04
C GLY A 262 0.51 15.26 -10.25
N SER A 263 1.49 14.88 -9.42
CA SER A 263 2.90 15.31 -9.51
C SER A 263 3.82 14.15 -9.21
N ALA A 264 4.98 14.12 -9.86
CA ALA A 264 6.07 13.24 -9.47
C ALA A 264 6.81 13.85 -8.25
N ASP A 265 7.37 12.98 -7.42
CA ASP A 265 8.26 13.40 -6.33
C ASP A 265 9.55 13.99 -6.92
N THR A 266 9.84 15.23 -6.58
CA THR A 266 10.96 15.98 -7.15
C THR A 266 12.34 15.45 -6.76
N SER A 267 12.43 14.66 -5.69
CA SER A 267 13.68 14.08 -5.20
C SER A 267 13.99 12.73 -5.84
N THR A 268 12.98 11.93 -6.17
CA THR A 268 13.13 10.57 -6.68
C THR A 268 12.66 10.38 -8.13
N GLY A 269 11.92 11.36 -8.69
CA GLY A 269 11.29 11.23 -10.01
C GLY A 269 10.21 10.13 -10.04
N ALA A 270 9.66 9.76 -8.90
CA ALA A 270 8.69 8.70 -8.81
C ALA A 270 7.25 9.24 -8.81
N VAL A 271 6.35 8.55 -9.47
CA VAL A 271 4.92 8.81 -9.47
C VAL A 271 4.27 7.91 -8.43
N LEU A 272 3.52 8.49 -7.49
CA LEU A 272 2.81 7.75 -6.45
C LEU A 272 1.45 7.28 -6.96
N LEU A 273 1.18 6.00 -6.81
CA LEU A 273 -0.09 5.36 -7.11
C LEU A 273 -0.75 4.87 -5.83
N ARG A 274 -2.08 4.80 -5.85
CA ARG A 274 -2.87 4.23 -4.78
C ARG A 274 -3.73 3.10 -5.33
N ALA A 275 -3.71 1.98 -4.63
CA ALA A 275 -4.62 0.87 -4.88
C ALA A 275 -5.51 0.62 -3.66
N SER A 276 -6.79 0.35 -3.88
CA SER A 276 -7.77 0.05 -2.84
C SER A 276 -8.01 -1.44 -2.72
N PHE A 277 -8.12 -1.92 -1.48
CA PHE A 277 -8.35 -3.34 -1.15
C PHE A 277 -9.38 -3.48 -0.04
N ASN A 278 -10.17 -4.55 -0.12
CA ASN A 278 -10.98 -5.02 1.01
C ASN A 278 -10.08 -5.85 1.94
N ASN A 279 -10.17 -5.61 3.25
CA ASN A 279 -9.34 -6.25 4.27
C ASN A 279 -10.22 -6.83 5.41
N PRO A 280 -11.14 -7.77 5.12
CA PRO A 280 -12.12 -8.26 6.10
C PRO A 280 -11.48 -9.03 7.25
N SER A 281 -10.30 -9.61 7.05
CA SER A 281 -9.55 -10.35 8.07
C SER A 281 -8.60 -9.48 8.89
N GLU A 282 -8.55 -8.16 8.64
CA GLU A 282 -7.66 -7.20 9.30
C GLU A 282 -6.18 -7.63 9.37
N VAL A 283 -5.71 -8.40 8.37
CA VAL A 283 -4.30 -8.83 8.26
C VAL A 283 -3.40 -7.61 8.16
N PHE A 284 -3.80 -6.65 7.33
CA PHE A 284 -3.09 -5.39 7.22
C PHE A 284 -3.66 -4.35 8.17
N ARG A 285 -2.78 -3.61 8.80
CA ARG A 285 -3.10 -2.50 9.70
C ARG A 285 -2.58 -1.19 9.14
N ASN A 286 -3.10 -0.11 9.63
CA ASN A 286 -2.59 1.21 9.30
C ASN A 286 -1.09 1.32 9.61
N GLY A 287 -0.28 1.78 8.64
CA GLY A 287 1.17 1.89 8.77
C GLY A 287 1.94 0.60 8.47
N SER A 288 1.28 -0.52 8.12
CA SER A 288 1.96 -1.73 7.64
C SER A 288 2.66 -1.48 6.31
N ASN A 289 3.69 -2.28 6.03
CA ASN A 289 4.32 -2.37 4.72
C ASN A 289 3.97 -3.71 4.07
N GLY A 290 4.04 -3.74 2.75
CA GLY A 290 3.82 -4.93 1.95
C GLY A 290 4.34 -4.73 0.53
N TYR A 291 3.95 -5.64 -0.36
CA TYR A 291 4.29 -5.57 -1.79
C TYR A 291 3.02 -5.59 -2.62
N ILE A 292 2.92 -4.68 -3.57
CA ILE A 292 1.92 -4.76 -4.64
C ILE A 292 2.54 -5.46 -5.83
N GLU A 293 1.81 -6.42 -6.37
CA GLU A 293 2.12 -7.08 -7.62
C GLU A 293 1.19 -6.56 -8.70
N LEU A 294 1.80 -5.89 -9.70
CA LEU A 294 1.13 -5.35 -10.88
C LEU A 294 1.44 -6.27 -12.06
N PRO A 295 0.46 -7.05 -12.57
CA PRO A 295 0.64 -7.87 -13.75
C PRO A 295 0.70 -6.99 -15.01
N SER A 296 1.60 -7.33 -15.95
CA SER A 296 1.73 -6.70 -17.26
C SER A 296 1.88 -7.81 -18.29
N THR A 297 0.90 -7.96 -19.17
CA THR A 297 0.93 -9.00 -20.20
C THR A 297 1.66 -8.48 -21.43
N LYS A 298 2.75 -9.14 -21.79
CA LYS A 298 3.48 -8.90 -23.02
C LYS A 298 3.03 -9.90 -24.09
N HIS A 299 2.55 -9.39 -25.20
CA HIS A 299 2.01 -10.21 -26.29
C HIS A 299 3.12 -10.62 -27.28
N GLY A 300 3.07 -11.88 -27.73
CA GLY A 300 3.95 -12.38 -28.77
C GLY A 300 5.44 -12.34 -28.43
N VAL A 301 5.79 -12.52 -27.16
CA VAL A 301 7.19 -12.53 -26.69
C VAL A 301 7.73 -13.94 -26.54
N ILE A 302 9.06 -14.07 -26.54
CA ILE A 302 9.75 -15.33 -26.22
C ILE A 302 10.05 -15.33 -24.72
N ALA A 303 9.48 -16.28 -23.99
CA ALA A 303 9.79 -16.52 -22.58
C ALA A 303 10.62 -17.79 -22.44
N ILE A 304 11.74 -17.72 -21.71
CA ILE A 304 12.66 -18.84 -21.52
C ILE A 304 12.91 -19.08 -20.03
N PRO A 305 13.13 -20.34 -19.60
CA PRO A 305 13.48 -20.63 -18.21
C PRO A 305 14.76 -19.91 -17.77
N GLN A 306 14.83 -19.52 -16.50
CA GLN A 306 16.01 -18.88 -15.94
C GLN A 306 17.25 -19.78 -16.01
N ASP A 307 17.08 -21.11 -15.86
CA ASP A 307 18.15 -22.12 -15.93
C ASP A 307 18.80 -22.25 -17.34
N ALA A 308 18.10 -21.72 -18.35
CA ALA A 308 18.62 -21.64 -19.71
C ALA A 308 19.56 -20.45 -19.94
N VAL A 309 19.62 -19.51 -19.01
CA VAL A 309 20.33 -18.25 -19.17
C VAL A 309 21.58 -18.21 -18.30
N ILE A 310 22.68 -17.81 -18.92
CA ILE A 310 23.97 -17.63 -18.27
C ILE A 310 24.21 -16.13 -18.14
N HIS A 311 24.49 -15.70 -16.92
CA HIS A 311 24.84 -14.31 -16.63
C HIS A 311 26.34 -14.17 -16.47
N ILE A 312 26.98 -13.45 -17.39
CA ILE A 312 28.41 -13.18 -17.36
C ILE A 312 28.61 -11.67 -17.34
N GLN A 313 29.14 -11.16 -16.22
CA GLN A 313 29.22 -9.73 -15.96
C GLN A 313 27.83 -9.08 -16.09
N ASP A 314 27.66 -8.10 -16.97
CA ASP A 314 26.39 -7.40 -17.19
C ASP A 314 25.61 -7.91 -18.41
N LYS A 315 25.96 -9.09 -18.93
CA LYS A 315 25.37 -9.65 -20.15
C LYS A 315 24.73 -11.01 -19.89
N TYR A 316 23.66 -11.27 -20.62
CA TYR A 316 22.94 -12.53 -20.61
C TYR A 316 23.20 -13.31 -21.86
N PHE A 317 23.45 -14.61 -21.72
CA PHE A 317 23.76 -15.54 -22.84
C PHE A 317 22.87 -16.77 -22.73
N VAL A 318 22.56 -17.34 -23.88
CA VAL A 318 21.94 -18.67 -24.00
C VAL A 318 22.75 -19.50 -25.00
N TYR A 319 22.75 -20.81 -24.82
CA TYR A 319 23.30 -21.71 -25.85
C TYR A 319 22.19 -22.11 -26.81
N ARG A 320 22.31 -21.69 -28.08
CA ARG A 320 21.49 -22.20 -29.18
C ARG A 320 22.12 -23.47 -29.74
N VAL A 321 21.28 -24.42 -30.11
CA VAL A 321 21.73 -25.66 -30.80
C VAL A 321 21.65 -25.42 -32.29
N ILE A 322 22.81 -25.27 -32.93
CA ILE A 322 22.97 -25.09 -34.38
C ILE A 322 23.78 -26.27 -34.94
N GLU A 323 23.23 -27.01 -35.88
CA GLU A 323 23.87 -28.20 -36.48
C GLU A 323 24.37 -29.21 -35.42
N GLY A 324 23.61 -29.38 -34.33
CA GLY A 324 23.94 -30.30 -33.24
C GLY A 324 25.06 -29.81 -32.31
N LYS A 325 25.46 -28.54 -32.39
CA LYS A 325 26.48 -27.92 -31.53
C LYS A 325 25.90 -26.75 -30.74
N ALA A 326 26.41 -26.55 -29.52
CA ALA A 326 26.08 -25.42 -28.68
C ALA A 326 26.80 -24.16 -29.18
N VAL A 327 26.05 -23.11 -29.47
CA VAL A 327 26.56 -21.80 -29.89
C VAL A 327 26.06 -20.73 -28.89
N SER A 328 27.00 -20.09 -28.22
CA SER A 328 26.68 -19.00 -27.28
C SER A 328 26.08 -17.78 -28.01
N THR A 329 24.98 -17.31 -27.57
CA THR A 329 24.27 -16.17 -28.17
C THR A 329 23.91 -15.15 -27.08
N GLU A 330 24.37 -13.93 -27.27
CA GLU A 330 24.01 -12.81 -26.38
C GLU A 330 22.54 -12.46 -26.57
N ILE A 331 21.81 -12.31 -25.46
CA ILE A 331 20.39 -11.95 -25.44
C ILE A 331 20.15 -10.76 -24.55
N MET A 332 19.11 -10.00 -24.85
CA MET A 332 18.61 -8.95 -24.00
C MET A 332 17.29 -9.42 -23.38
N VAL A 333 17.18 -9.35 -22.06
CA VAL A 333 16.05 -9.91 -21.31
C VAL A 333 15.44 -8.91 -20.33
N LEU A 334 14.14 -9.12 -20.03
CA LEU A 334 13.46 -8.54 -18.87
C LEU A 334 13.28 -9.64 -17.82
N PRO A 335 13.72 -9.43 -16.57
CA PRO A 335 13.50 -10.39 -15.51
C PRO A 335 12.00 -10.44 -15.14
N SER A 336 11.48 -11.64 -14.86
CA SER A 336 10.17 -11.82 -14.26
C SER A 336 10.27 -11.81 -12.74
N ALA A 337 9.20 -11.37 -12.06
CA ALA A 337 9.14 -11.35 -10.60
C ALA A 337 9.04 -12.74 -9.97
N ASP A 338 8.65 -13.76 -10.74
CA ASP A 338 8.61 -15.15 -10.29
C ASP A 338 10.00 -15.81 -10.20
N ASN A 339 11.04 -15.13 -10.73
CA ASN A 339 12.41 -15.64 -10.85
C ASN A 339 12.51 -17.01 -11.54
N LEU A 340 11.49 -17.39 -12.33
CA LEU A 340 11.47 -18.66 -13.05
C LEU A 340 11.77 -18.48 -14.53
N HIS A 341 11.42 -17.32 -15.10
CA HIS A 341 11.53 -17.05 -16.52
C HIS A 341 12.15 -15.68 -16.81
N TYR A 342 12.73 -15.57 -17.98
CA TYR A 342 13.13 -14.31 -18.60
C TYR A 342 12.32 -14.07 -19.87
N VAL A 343 11.84 -12.86 -20.08
CA VAL A 343 11.26 -12.43 -21.35
C VAL A 343 12.37 -11.87 -22.23
N VAL A 344 12.59 -12.50 -23.39
CA VAL A 344 13.63 -12.12 -24.33
C VAL A 344 13.14 -10.97 -25.21
N ILE A 345 13.88 -9.86 -25.19
CA ILE A 345 13.64 -8.67 -26.04
C ILE A 345 14.30 -8.84 -27.40
N SER A 346 15.55 -9.36 -27.41
CA SER A 346 16.35 -9.55 -28.63
C SER A 346 17.39 -10.65 -28.45
N GLY A 347 17.90 -11.20 -29.58
CA GLY A 347 18.93 -12.23 -29.61
C GLY A 347 18.43 -13.63 -29.91
N LEU A 348 17.11 -13.91 -29.82
CA LEU A 348 16.49 -15.15 -30.23
C LEU A 348 15.43 -14.95 -31.31
N ASN A 349 15.29 -15.91 -32.18
CA ASN A 349 14.21 -15.96 -33.17
C ASN A 349 13.25 -17.10 -32.82
N GLU A 350 12.01 -16.95 -33.32
CA GLU A 350 11.02 -18.02 -33.24
C GLU A 350 11.56 -19.30 -33.86
N ARG A 351 11.35 -20.44 -33.22
CA ARG A 351 11.81 -21.78 -33.58
C ARG A 351 13.31 -22.05 -33.35
N ASP A 352 14.08 -21.12 -32.81
CA ASP A 352 15.42 -21.44 -32.31
C ASP A 352 15.30 -22.56 -31.27
N VAL A 353 16.31 -23.44 -31.22
CA VAL A 353 16.40 -24.47 -30.19
C VAL A 353 17.47 -24.04 -29.20
N ILE A 354 17.15 -23.93 -27.94
CA ILE A 354 18.07 -23.56 -26.87
C ILE A 354 18.22 -24.69 -25.85
N ILE A 355 19.29 -24.66 -25.08
CA ILE A 355 19.46 -25.54 -23.93
C ILE A 355 18.64 -24.97 -22.79
N ALA A 356 17.68 -25.75 -22.23
CA ALA A 356 16.69 -25.31 -21.28
C ALA A 356 17.14 -25.43 -19.83
N GLU A 357 18.02 -26.36 -19.51
CA GLU A 357 18.47 -26.64 -18.14
C GLU A 357 19.99 -26.83 -18.12
N ASN A 358 20.64 -26.46 -16.99
CA ASN A 358 22.09 -26.64 -16.78
C ASN A 358 22.97 -25.95 -17.83
N ALA A 359 22.51 -24.84 -18.40
CA ALA A 359 23.29 -24.11 -19.43
C ALA A 359 24.70 -23.73 -18.95
N GLY A 360 24.91 -23.53 -17.65
CA GLY A 360 26.24 -23.24 -17.07
C GLY A 360 27.27 -24.36 -17.17
N MET A 361 26.86 -25.59 -17.52
CA MET A 361 27.78 -26.72 -17.71
C MET A 361 28.19 -26.92 -19.18
N VAL A 362 27.58 -26.14 -20.07
CA VAL A 362 27.80 -26.26 -21.52
C VAL A 362 28.95 -25.36 -21.96
N SER A 363 29.78 -25.84 -22.87
CA SER A 363 30.87 -25.07 -23.48
C SER A 363 30.58 -24.80 -24.96
N GLU A 364 31.13 -23.70 -25.46
CA GLU A 364 31.03 -23.31 -26.87
C GLU A 364 31.52 -24.44 -27.77
N GLY A 365 30.72 -24.80 -28.80
CA GLY A 365 31.05 -25.86 -29.76
C GLY A 365 30.82 -27.28 -29.28
N MET A 366 30.29 -27.49 -28.05
CA MET A 366 29.98 -28.82 -27.52
C MET A 366 28.92 -29.52 -28.36
N ALA A 367 29.09 -30.80 -28.63
CA ALA A 367 28.10 -31.60 -29.34
C ALA A 367 26.93 -31.95 -28.42
N ILE A 368 25.72 -31.60 -28.84
CA ILE A 368 24.48 -31.79 -28.06
C ILE A 368 23.62 -32.86 -28.72
N ALA A 369 23.35 -33.97 -28.00
CA ALA A 369 22.30 -34.90 -28.37
C ALA A 369 20.96 -34.35 -28.02
N GLN A 370 20.05 -34.15 -28.99
CA GLN A 370 18.75 -33.54 -28.79
C GLN A 370 17.78 -34.53 -28.13
N GLU A 371 17.38 -34.23 -26.89
CA GLU A 371 16.13 -34.74 -26.32
C GLU A 371 15.09 -33.60 -26.39
N THR A 372 14.28 -33.61 -27.45
CA THR A 372 13.28 -32.55 -27.67
C THR A 372 12.03 -32.85 -26.86
N LYS A 373 11.82 -32.16 -25.75
CA LYS A 373 10.54 -32.17 -25.04
C LYS A 373 9.59 -31.18 -25.72
N LYS A 374 8.47 -31.67 -26.22
CA LYS A 374 7.37 -30.85 -26.68
C LYS A 374 6.78 -30.16 -25.44
N THR A 375 6.64 -28.86 -25.48
CA THR A 375 5.97 -28.09 -24.43
C THR A 375 4.56 -28.67 -24.19
N GLU A 376 4.29 -29.18 -23.00
CA GLU A 376 2.91 -29.41 -22.56
C GLU A 376 2.33 -28.06 -22.15
N PRO A 377 1.05 -27.82 -22.48
CA PRO A 377 0.34 -26.55 -22.28
C PRO A 377 0.11 -26.18 -20.82
#